data_13267ea871077312f8bc9ec2dba4e158
#
_entry.id   13267ea871077312f8bc9ec2dba4e158
#
_cell.length_a   1.000
_cell.length_b   1.000
_cell.length_c   1.000
_cell.angle_alpha   90.00
_cell.angle_beta   90.00
_cell.angle_gamma   90.00
#
_symmetry.space_group_name_H-M   'P 1'
#
loop_
_entity.id
_entity.type
_entity.pdbx_description
1 polymer ?
#
loop_
_entity_poly.entity_id
_entity_poly.type
_entity_poly.pdbx_seq_one_letter_code
_entity_poly.pdbx_strand_id
1 'polypeptide(L)'
;MAMVRTIEKTEENALGSKMVVESKLVKLTNVLVGTDFSPASDRALEYALSLARRYEARIFLTHVVTSDANVMLAPEIIARTHETEVRDAEERMGKILISGRLRGVLHETSIEHGSLWPTLEALIGKHHIDLVVVGTQGLGGLQKMLLGSGAEQIFRQAKCPVLTVGPAATGGAPKEIEFKNILFATDFGLGAEREAAYAFSFAEEHQANLTLLH
;
A
#
# COMPACT_ATOMS: atom_id res chain seq x y z
N MET A 1 18.54 18.49 -17.14
CA MET A 1 19.33 18.85 -15.94
C MET A 1 18.31 18.93 -14.80
N ALA A 2 18.24 17.90 -13.98
CA ALA A 2 17.29 17.83 -12.88
C ALA A 2 17.69 18.83 -11.78
N MET A 3 16.77 19.70 -11.38
CA MET A 3 16.99 20.68 -10.32
C MET A 3 16.48 20.09 -9.01
N VAL A 4 17.40 19.72 -8.12
CA VAL A 4 17.08 19.24 -6.77
C VAL A 4 17.07 20.44 -5.83
N ARG A 5 15.96 20.70 -5.16
CA ARG A 5 15.88 21.69 -4.08
C ARG A 5 15.51 20.99 -2.78
N THR A 6 16.40 21.12 -1.80
CA THR A 6 16.13 20.72 -0.42
C THR A 6 15.51 21.91 0.30
N ILE A 7 14.36 21.72 0.93
CA ILE A 7 13.73 22.75 1.76
C ILE A 7 14.18 22.47 3.20
N GLU A 8 15.16 23.23 3.68
CA GLU A 8 15.49 23.26 5.09
C GLU A 8 14.53 24.17 5.84
N LYS A 9 14.19 23.79 7.07
CA LYS A 9 13.36 24.56 8.00
C LYS A 9 14.09 25.86 8.32
N THR A 10 13.77 26.95 7.60
CA THR A 10 14.30 28.27 7.92
C THR A 10 13.35 28.93 8.93
N GLU A 11 13.90 29.30 10.07
CA GLU A 11 13.22 30.11 11.09
C GLU A 11 12.75 31.46 10.54
N GLU A 12 11.61 31.90 11.03
CA GLU A 12 10.89 33.14 10.88
C GLU A 12 11.70 34.35 10.35
N ASN A 13 11.20 34.97 9.25
CA ASN A 13 10.84 36.40 9.30
C ASN A 13 9.99 36.85 8.09
N ALA A 14 8.85 37.45 8.47
CA ALA A 14 8.10 38.52 7.82
C ALA A 14 7.63 38.38 6.36
N LEU A 15 6.41 37.98 6.16
CA LEU A 15 5.29 38.83 5.65
C LEU A 15 4.00 38.00 5.60
N GLY A 16 3.01 38.49 6.32
CA GLY A 16 1.75 37.85 6.61
C GLY A 16 0.97 37.34 5.41
N SER A 17 0.95 36.06 5.31
CA SER A 17 -0.13 35.24 4.79
C SER A 17 -0.03 33.93 5.55
N LYS A 18 -0.64 33.88 6.74
CA LYS A 18 -0.89 32.64 7.43
C LYS A 18 -1.84 31.84 6.56
N MET A 19 -1.30 31.02 5.66
CA MET A 19 -1.99 29.81 5.26
C MET A 19 -2.09 28.96 6.53
N VAL A 20 -3.20 29.06 7.21
CA VAL A 20 -3.61 28.05 8.18
C VAL A 20 -3.90 26.81 7.34
N VAL A 21 -2.86 26.03 7.07
CA VAL A 21 -3.04 24.66 6.61
C VAL A 21 -3.69 23.96 7.78
N GLU A 22 -5.00 23.74 7.70
CA GLU A 22 -5.71 22.89 8.65
C GLU A 22 -4.94 21.56 8.71
N SER A 23 -4.27 21.35 9.82
CA SER A 23 -3.45 20.19 10.09
C SER A 23 -4.31 18.93 10.08
N LYS A 24 -4.10 18.08 9.13
CA LYS A 24 -4.48 16.71 8.83
C LYS A 24 -5.15 16.57 7.46
N LEU A 25 -4.40 16.81 6.39
CA LEU A 25 -4.81 16.46 5.03
C LEU A 25 -4.76 14.94 4.81
N VAL A 26 -3.88 14.21 5.52
CA VAL A 26 -3.79 12.76 5.43
C VAL A 26 -4.76 12.14 6.45
N LYS A 27 -5.89 11.67 5.95
CA LYS A 27 -6.85 10.91 6.74
C LYS A 27 -6.87 9.48 6.22
N LEU A 28 -6.35 8.56 7.03
CA LEU A 28 -6.43 7.12 6.75
C LEU A 28 -7.43 6.51 7.72
N THR A 29 -8.52 5.97 7.18
CA THR A 29 -9.57 5.30 7.93
C THR A 29 -9.63 3.83 7.58
N ASN A 30 -9.52 3.50 6.28
CA ASN A 30 -9.61 2.16 5.75
C ASN A 30 -8.43 1.87 4.82
N VAL A 31 -7.64 0.88 5.16
CA VAL A 31 -6.44 0.48 4.42
C VAL A 31 -6.62 -0.92 3.87
N LEU A 32 -6.56 -1.09 2.56
CA LEU A 32 -6.57 -2.39 1.91
C LEU A 32 -5.14 -2.91 1.76
N VAL A 33 -4.89 -4.12 2.22
CA VAL A 33 -3.61 -4.81 2.05
C VAL A 33 -3.81 -6.01 1.13
N GLY A 34 -3.22 -5.94 -0.07
CA GLY A 34 -3.17 -7.09 -0.97
C GLY A 34 -2.04 -8.03 -0.58
N THR A 35 -2.35 -9.30 -0.38
CA THR A 35 -1.35 -10.33 -0.06
C THR A 35 -1.38 -11.49 -1.05
N ASP A 36 -0.20 -11.93 -1.48
CA ASP A 36 0.06 -13.20 -2.16
C ASP A 36 0.79 -14.17 -1.24
N PHE A 37 0.86 -13.82 0.04
CA PHE A 37 1.60 -14.54 1.07
C PHE A 37 3.12 -14.66 0.79
N SER A 38 3.66 -13.80 -0.06
CA SER A 38 5.10 -13.69 -0.29
C SER A 38 5.78 -12.89 0.82
N PRO A 39 7.11 -13.01 0.97
CA PRO A 39 7.86 -12.14 1.89
C PRO A 39 7.69 -10.64 1.60
N ALA A 40 7.39 -10.27 0.35
CA ALA A 40 7.14 -8.87 -0.02
C ALA A 40 5.78 -8.39 0.48
N SER A 41 4.73 -9.19 0.30
CA SER A 41 3.41 -8.86 0.85
C SER A 41 3.38 -8.92 2.39
N ASP A 42 4.19 -9.77 3.00
CA ASP A 42 4.39 -9.78 4.45
C ASP A 42 4.98 -8.46 4.97
N ARG A 43 6.00 -7.93 4.29
CA ARG A 43 6.53 -6.59 4.61
C ARG A 43 5.49 -5.49 4.39
N ALA A 44 4.74 -5.56 3.30
CA ALA A 44 3.66 -4.62 3.03
C ALA A 44 2.62 -4.60 4.16
N LEU A 45 2.27 -5.78 4.69
CA LEU A 45 1.39 -5.89 5.85
C LEU A 45 1.98 -5.20 7.09
N GLU A 46 3.27 -5.35 7.39
CA GLU A 46 3.90 -4.67 8.54
C GLU A 46 3.84 -3.14 8.39
N TYR A 47 4.09 -2.62 7.17
CA TYR A 47 3.94 -1.19 6.89
C TYR A 47 2.49 -0.72 7.08
N ALA A 48 1.53 -1.47 6.56
CA ALA A 48 0.12 -1.16 6.73
C ALA A 48 -0.30 -1.16 8.20
N LEU A 49 0.15 -2.15 8.98
CA LEU A 49 -0.14 -2.25 10.42
C LEU A 49 0.45 -1.08 11.22
N SER A 50 1.66 -0.62 10.88
CA SER A 50 2.26 0.55 11.51
C SER A 50 1.44 1.81 11.23
N LEU A 51 1.06 2.03 9.96
CA LEU A 51 0.18 3.14 9.59
C LEU A 51 -1.19 3.03 10.28
N ALA A 52 -1.78 1.83 10.29
CA ALA A 52 -3.08 1.62 10.91
C ALA A 52 -3.08 1.92 12.41
N ARG A 53 -2.01 1.58 13.14
CA ARG A 53 -1.85 1.93 14.55
C ARG A 53 -1.72 3.44 14.77
N ARG A 54 -0.98 4.14 13.89
CA ARG A 54 -0.77 5.59 13.97
C ARG A 54 -2.04 6.39 13.67
N TYR A 55 -2.79 5.96 12.67
CA TYR A 55 -4.00 6.67 12.19
C TYR A 55 -5.30 6.09 12.75
N GLU A 56 -5.24 5.07 13.59
CA GLU A 56 -6.40 4.32 14.09
C GLU A 56 -7.26 3.76 12.96
N ALA A 57 -6.62 3.38 11.85
CA ALA A 57 -7.27 2.88 10.65
C ALA A 57 -7.63 1.39 10.77
N ARG A 58 -8.64 0.98 10.01
CA ARG A 58 -9.00 -0.43 9.83
C ARG A 58 -8.21 -1.04 8.68
N ILE A 59 -7.74 -2.27 8.86
CA ILE A 59 -7.09 -3.07 7.83
C ILE A 59 -8.09 -4.02 7.18
N PHE A 60 -8.10 -4.04 5.85
CA PHE A 60 -8.75 -5.05 5.02
C PHE A 60 -7.64 -5.88 4.37
N LEU A 61 -7.33 -7.04 4.95
CA LEU A 61 -6.30 -7.95 4.43
C LEU A 61 -6.95 -8.92 3.46
N THR A 62 -6.62 -8.81 2.18
CA THR A 62 -7.28 -9.54 1.10
C THR A 62 -6.28 -10.33 0.28
N HIS A 63 -6.61 -11.60 0.03
CA HIS A 63 -6.01 -12.42 -1.00
C HIS A 63 -7.01 -12.65 -2.13
N VAL A 64 -6.56 -12.56 -3.38
CA VAL A 64 -7.40 -12.86 -4.55
C VAL A 64 -6.88 -14.13 -5.22
N VAL A 65 -7.68 -15.18 -5.18
CA VAL A 65 -7.45 -16.41 -5.95
C VAL A 65 -7.86 -16.13 -7.39
N THR A 66 -6.84 -15.99 -8.25
CA THR A 66 -7.08 -15.65 -9.67
C THR A 66 -7.29 -16.94 -10.47
N SER A 67 -8.42 -17.03 -11.16
CA SER A 67 -8.63 -18.11 -12.13
C SER A 67 -7.96 -17.74 -13.45
N ASP A 68 -6.95 -18.47 -13.85
CA ASP A 68 -6.36 -18.34 -15.19
C ASP A 68 -7.36 -18.87 -16.23
N ALA A 69 -8.14 -17.98 -16.81
CA ALA A 69 -9.15 -18.30 -17.83
C ALA A 69 -8.55 -18.89 -19.13
N ASN A 70 -7.22 -18.90 -19.27
CA ASN A 70 -6.51 -19.34 -20.47
C ASN A 70 -5.94 -20.76 -20.39
N VAL A 71 -6.20 -21.49 -19.31
CA VAL A 71 -5.68 -22.86 -19.16
C VAL A 71 -6.67 -23.81 -19.81
N MET A 72 -6.29 -24.40 -20.96
CA MET A 72 -7.05 -25.46 -21.62
C MET A 72 -6.88 -26.80 -20.86
N LEU A 73 -7.38 -26.84 -19.63
CA LEU A 73 -7.47 -28.06 -18.82
C LEU A 73 -8.92 -28.55 -18.75
N ALA A 74 -9.08 -29.81 -18.44
CA ALA A 74 -10.41 -30.38 -18.19
C ALA A 74 -11.08 -29.66 -17.01
N PRO A 75 -12.39 -29.40 -17.05
CA PRO A 75 -13.12 -28.68 -15.99
C PRO A 75 -12.91 -29.27 -14.59
N GLU A 76 -12.79 -30.58 -14.48
CA GLU A 76 -12.56 -31.28 -13.22
C GLU A 76 -11.18 -30.98 -12.63
N ILE A 77 -10.15 -30.77 -13.48
CA ILE A 77 -8.79 -30.39 -13.05
C ILE A 77 -8.81 -28.96 -12.57
N ILE A 78 -9.47 -28.05 -13.30
CA ILE A 78 -9.62 -26.63 -12.92
C ILE A 78 -10.30 -26.53 -11.55
N ALA A 79 -11.41 -27.25 -11.35
CA ALA A 79 -12.13 -27.24 -10.09
C ALA A 79 -11.25 -27.71 -8.91
N ARG A 80 -10.54 -28.84 -9.08
CA ARG A 80 -9.65 -29.38 -8.02
C ARG A 80 -8.48 -28.45 -7.70
N THR A 81 -7.88 -27.82 -8.74
CA THR A 81 -6.79 -26.85 -8.54
C THR A 81 -7.31 -25.67 -7.74
N HIS A 82 -8.45 -25.14 -8.14
CA HIS A 82 -9.09 -24.01 -7.46
C HIS A 82 -9.42 -24.33 -5.99
N GLU A 83 -10.02 -25.48 -5.70
CA GLU A 83 -10.28 -25.91 -4.31
C GLU A 83 -8.99 -26.00 -3.48
N THR A 84 -7.91 -26.47 -4.09
CA THR A 84 -6.61 -26.56 -3.42
C THR A 84 -6.04 -25.18 -3.13
N GLU A 85 -6.07 -24.26 -4.10
CA GLU A 85 -5.59 -22.87 -3.94
C GLU A 85 -6.37 -22.13 -2.87
N VAL A 86 -7.69 -22.30 -2.81
CA VAL A 86 -8.55 -21.71 -1.78
C VAL A 86 -8.15 -22.23 -0.40
N ARG A 87 -8.05 -23.55 -0.24
CA ARG A 87 -7.67 -24.15 1.04
C ARG A 87 -6.28 -23.71 1.50
N ASP A 88 -5.31 -23.64 0.58
CA ASP A 88 -3.97 -23.16 0.91
C ASP A 88 -3.98 -21.66 1.31
N ALA A 89 -4.80 -20.85 0.66
CA ALA A 89 -4.99 -19.46 1.02
C ALA A 89 -5.65 -19.32 2.41
N GLU A 90 -6.67 -20.11 2.71
CA GLU A 90 -7.30 -20.14 4.03
C GLU A 90 -6.34 -20.52 5.13
N GLU A 91 -5.51 -21.56 4.90
CA GLU A 91 -4.49 -21.98 5.87
C GLU A 91 -3.46 -20.88 6.12
N ARG A 92 -2.96 -20.23 5.06
CA ARG A 92 -1.98 -19.14 5.18
C ARG A 92 -2.60 -17.92 5.86
N MET A 93 -3.83 -17.54 5.52
CA MET A 93 -4.56 -16.47 6.19
C MET A 93 -4.76 -16.80 7.67
N GLY A 94 -5.14 -18.03 7.99
CA GLY A 94 -5.26 -18.52 9.35
C GLY A 94 -3.96 -18.38 10.15
N LYS A 95 -2.81 -18.68 9.55
CA LYS A 95 -1.49 -18.49 10.19
C LYS A 95 -1.23 -17.00 10.52
N ILE A 96 -1.62 -16.07 9.66
CA ILE A 96 -1.51 -14.64 9.94
C ILE A 96 -2.41 -14.26 11.12
N LEU A 97 -3.66 -14.72 11.16
CA LEU A 97 -4.62 -14.42 12.23
C LEU A 97 -4.13 -14.92 13.60
N ILE A 98 -3.62 -16.14 13.67
CA ILE A 98 -3.15 -16.72 14.94
C ILE A 98 -1.77 -16.21 15.38
N SER A 99 -0.99 -15.60 14.47
CA SER A 99 0.36 -15.07 14.77
C SER A 99 0.36 -13.92 15.78
N GLY A 100 -0.79 -13.28 16.00
CA GLY A 100 -0.94 -12.11 16.84
C GLY A 100 -0.46 -10.80 16.21
N ARG A 101 -0.03 -10.79 14.95
CA ARG A 101 0.44 -9.58 14.21
C ARG A 101 -0.63 -8.51 14.13
N LEU A 102 -1.90 -8.91 13.94
CA LEU A 102 -3.05 -8.02 13.80
C LEU A 102 -3.60 -7.51 15.15
N ARG A 103 -3.00 -7.94 16.28
CA ARG A 103 -3.48 -7.54 17.61
C ARG A 103 -3.44 -6.02 17.78
N GLY A 104 -4.54 -5.48 18.30
CA GLY A 104 -4.68 -4.04 18.58
C GLY A 104 -4.99 -3.19 17.34
N VAL A 105 -5.25 -3.82 16.18
CA VAL A 105 -5.70 -3.14 14.97
C VAL A 105 -7.06 -3.69 14.56
N LEU A 106 -8.02 -2.83 14.29
CA LEU A 106 -9.29 -3.24 13.69
C LEU A 106 -9.02 -3.83 12.31
N HIS A 107 -9.50 -5.04 12.06
CA HIS A 107 -9.23 -5.70 10.78
C HIS A 107 -10.36 -6.59 10.31
N GLU A 108 -10.43 -6.75 9.01
CA GLU A 108 -11.20 -7.76 8.31
C GLU A 108 -10.27 -8.53 7.37
N THR A 109 -10.51 -9.83 7.19
CA THR A 109 -9.75 -10.65 6.26
C THR A 109 -10.67 -11.28 5.25
N SER A 110 -10.27 -11.34 3.99
CA SER A 110 -11.04 -11.99 2.94
C SER A 110 -10.15 -12.77 1.97
N ILE A 111 -10.73 -13.84 1.43
CA ILE A 111 -10.21 -14.56 0.27
C ILE A 111 -11.26 -14.41 -0.81
N GLU A 112 -10.89 -13.68 -1.83
CA GLU A 112 -11.77 -13.34 -2.94
C GLU A 112 -11.41 -14.18 -4.17
N HIS A 113 -12.36 -14.30 -5.09
CA HIS A 113 -12.20 -15.09 -6.31
C HIS A 113 -12.42 -14.22 -7.55
N GLY A 114 -11.59 -14.40 -8.56
CA GLY A 114 -11.76 -13.71 -9.84
C GLY A 114 -10.53 -12.99 -10.34
N SER A 115 -10.73 -12.03 -11.23
CA SER A 115 -9.63 -11.21 -11.76
C SER A 115 -9.18 -10.20 -10.72
N LEU A 116 -7.87 -10.02 -10.57
CA LEU A 116 -7.27 -9.22 -9.50
C LEU A 116 -7.87 -7.81 -9.41
N TRP A 117 -7.79 -7.04 -10.51
CA TRP A 117 -8.19 -5.64 -10.45
C TRP A 117 -9.71 -5.44 -10.24
N PRO A 118 -10.61 -6.08 -11.02
CA PRO A 118 -12.04 -5.91 -10.79
C PRO A 118 -12.48 -6.25 -9.36
N THR A 119 -11.86 -7.28 -8.77
CA THR A 119 -12.13 -7.68 -7.39
C THR A 119 -11.68 -6.62 -6.39
N LEU A 120 -10.45 -6.11 -6.56
CA LEU A 120 -9.95 -5.06 -5.67
C LEU A 120 -10.70 -3.74 -5.85
N GLU A 121 -11.06 -3.36 -7.08
CA GLU A 121 -11.86 -2.15 -7.34
C GLU A 121 -13.22 -2.21 -6.64
N ALA A 122 -13.87 -3.37 -6.66
CA ALA A 122 -15.12 -3.58 -5.94
C ALA A 122 -14.95 -3.42 -4.42
N LEU A 123 -13.88 -3.98 -3.85
CA LEU A 123 -13.57 -3.83 -2.42
C LEU A 123 -13.21 -2.39 -2.05
N ILE A 124 -12.43 -1.70 -2.89
CA ILE A 124 -12.09 -0.28 -2.71
C ILE A 124 -13.36 0.56 -2.61
N GLY A 125 -14.30 0.37 -3.53
CA GLY A 125 -15.58 1.07 -3.50
C GLY A 125 -16.45 0.69 -2.31
N LYS A 126 -16.61 -0.61 -2.05
CA LYS A 126 -17.46 -1.14 -0.97
C LYS A 126 -17.03 -0.67 0.42
N HIS A 127 -15.73 -0.67 0.68
CA HIS A 127 -15.18 -0.35 2.00
C HIS A 127 -14.62 1.06 2.10
N HIS A 128 -14.81 1.92 1.08
CA HIS A 128 -14.29 3.29 1.04
C HIS A 128 -12.80 3.35 1.42
N ILE A 129 -11.99 2.58 0.70
CA ILE A 129 -10.56 2.44 0.96
C ILE A 129 -9.82 3.75 0.65
N ASP A 130 -9.06 4.23 1.61
CA ASP A 130 -8.26 5.46 1.51
C ASP A 130 -6.84 5.20 1.01
N LEU A 131 -6.32 3.99 1.26
CA LEU A 131 -4.97 3.57 0.90
C LEU A 131 -4.94 2.09 0.54
N VAL A 132 -4.30 1.76 -0.57
CA VAL A 132 -3.95 0.38 -0.91
C VAL A 132 -2.46 0.16 -0.62
N VAL A 133 -2.12 -0.95 0.04
CA VAL A 133 -0.72 -1.31 0.36
C VAL A 133 -0.40 -2.67 -0.25
N VAL A 134 0.67 -2.75 -1.04
CA VAL A 134 1.10 -3.98 -1.72
C VAL A 134 2.61 -4.14 -1.72
N GLY A 135 3.08 -5.37 -1.74
CA GLY A 135 4.49 -5.68 -1.97
C GLY A 135 4.85 -5.59 -3.45
N THR A 136 6.06 -5.15 -3.77
CA THR A 136 6.50 -4.98 -5.17
C THR A 136 7.04 -6.24 -5.83
N GLN A 137 7.34 -7.30 -5.06
CA GLN A 137 7.85 -8.57 -5.57
C GLN A 137 6.98 -9.71 -5.04
N GLY A 138 6.30 -10.41 -5.94
CA GLY A 138 5.60 -11.66 -5.62
C GLY A 138 6.54 -12.88 -5.64
N LEU A 139 5.96 -14.08 -5.60
CA LEU A 139 6.67 -15.36 -5.55
C LEU A 139 7.61 -15.63 -6.74
N GLY A 140 7.52 -14.88 -7.83
CA GLY A 140 8.32 -15.03 -9.06
C GLY A 140 9.66 -14.30 -9.09
N GLY A 141 10.12 -13.75 -7.99
CA GLY A 141 11.33 -12.96 -7.73
C GLY A 141 12.51 -13.02 -8.70
N LEU A 142 12.45 -12.32 -9.81
CA LEU A 142 13.65 -11.96 -10.58
C LEU A 142 14.31 -10.75 -9.91
N GLN A 143 15.64 -10.82 -9.72
CA GLN A 143 16.49 -9.84 -8.99
C GLN A 143 16.55 -8.41 -9.57
N LYS A 144 15.72 -8.05 -10.53
CA LYS A 144 15.61 -6.67 -11.02
C LYS A 144 14.43 -5.98 -10.36
N MET A 145 14.60 -4.71 -10.02
CA MET A 145 13.59 -3.80 -9.44
C MET A 145 12.35 -3.67 -10.34
N LEU A 146 11.67 -4.78 -10.61
CA LEU A 146 10.44 -4.79 -11.38
C LEU A 146 9.28 -4.90 -10.40
N LEU A 147 8.37 -3.97 -10.51
CA LEU A 147 7.06 -4.03 -9.88
C LEU A 147 6.41 -5.34 -10.36
N GLY A 148 5.97 -6.23 -9.46
CA GLY A 148 5.27 -7.44 -9.84
C GLY A 148 4.02 -7.11 -10.64
N SER A 149 3.63 -7.99 -11.57
CA SER A 149 2.48 -7.74 -12.49
C SER A 149 1.20 -7.32 -11.75
N GLY A 150 0.90 -7.93 -10.61
CA GLY A 150 -0.25 -7.57 -9.78
C GLY A 150 -0.11 -6.18 -9.16
N ALA A 151 1.05 -5.86 -8.58
CA ALA A 151 1.32 -4.56 -8.01
C ALA A 151 1.32 -3.45 -9.07
N GLU A 152 1.87 -3.72 -10.27
CA GLU A 152 1.82 -2.80 -11.40
C GLU A 152 0.39 -2.54 -11.86
N GLN A 153 -0.43 -3.58 -11.98
CA GLN A 153 -1.82 -3.46 -12.35
C GLN A 153 -2.60 -2.58 -11.36
N ILE A 154 -2.40 -2.82 -10.05
CA ILE A 154 -3.03 -2.04 -9.00
C ILE A 154 -2.58 -0.58 -9.06
N PHE A 155 -1.27 -0.34 -9.14
CA PHE A 155 -0.70 1.00 -9.19
C PHE A 155 -1.22 1.84 -10.38
N ARG A 156 -1.38 1.21 -11.56
CA ARG A 156 -1.85 1.90 -12.76
C ARG A 156 -3.35 2.21 -12.77
N GLN A 157 -4.15 1.45 -12.04
CA GLN A 157 -5.61 1.51 -12.15
C GLN A 157 -6.29 2.10 -10.92
N ALA A 158 -5.63 2.10 -9.77
CA ALA A 158 -6.21 2.62 -8.54
C ALA A 158 -6.46 4.13 -8.61
N LYS A 159 -7.64 4.54 -8.13
CA LYS A 159 -8.03 5.95 -8.01
C LYS A 159 -7.76 6.52 -6.62
N CYS A 160 -7.29 5.70 -5.70
CA CYS A 160 -6.83 6.08 -4.36
C CYS A 160 -5.30 5.94 -4.28
N PRO A 161 -4.65 6.54 -3.29
CA PRO A 161 -3.22 6.35 -3.03
C PRO A 161 -2.83 4.87 -2.94
N VAL A 162 -1.66 4.53 -3.51
CA VAL A 162 -1.09 3.18 -3.43
C VAL A 162 0.30 3.26 -2.84
N LEU A 163 0.51 2.56 -1.73
CA LEU A 163 1.82 2.36 -1.13
C LEU A 163 2.40 1.03 -1.60
N THR A 164 3.48 1.10 -2.37
CA THR A 164 4.23 -0.09 -2.77
C THR A 164 5.44 -0.28 -1.86
N VAL A 165 5.61 -1.47 -1.29
CA VAL A 165 6.70 -1.79 -0.37
C VAL A 165 7.73 -2.66 -1.07
N GLY A 166 8.93 -2.11 -1.26
CA GLY A 166 10.02 -2.76 -1.96
C GLY A 166 10.83 -3.74 -1.10
N PRO A 167 11.73 -4.52 -1.73
CA PRO A 167 12.55 -5.52 -1.04
C PRO A 167 13.60 -4.89 -0.12
N ALA A 168 14.03 -3.67 -0.42
CA ALA A 168 15.00 -2.93 0.38
C ALA A 168 14.39 -2.28 1.63
N ALA A 169 13.10 -2.38 1.83
CA ALA A 169 12.46 -2.02 3.09
C ALA A 169 12.97 -2.98 4.18
N THR A 170 14.16 -2.66 4.71
CA THR A 170 14.90 -3.46 5.68
C THR A 170 14.44 -3.11 7.09
N GLY A 171 14.22 -4.13 7.87
CA GLY A 171 13.94 -4.06 9.30
C GLY A 171 13.05 -5.25 9.64
N GLY A 172 13.43 -6.02 10.68
CA GLY A 172 12.46 -6.89 11.35
C GLY A 172 11.27 -6.02 11.75
N ALA A 173 10.08 -6.61 11.87
CA ALA A 173 8.83 -5.91 12.15
C ALA A 173 9.03 -4.63 12.97
N PRO A 174 9.07 -3.44 12.37
CA PRO A 174 9.26 -2.22 13.14
C PRO A 174 7.98 -2.00 13.93
N LYS A 175 8.11 -1.80 15.24
CA LYS A 175 6.96 -1.41 16.07
C LYS A 175 6.33 -0.12 15.55
N GLU A 176 7.13 0.75 14.94
CA GLU A 176 6.72 1.98 14.28
C GLU A 176 7.59 2.21 13.04
N ILE A 177 6.95 2.53 11.93
CA ILE A 177 7.64 2.94 10.72
C ILE A 177 7.86 4.44 10.77
N GLU A 178 9.12 4.84 10.68
CA GLU A 178 9.52 6.23 10.55
C GLU A 178 9.89 6.53 9.10
N PHE A 179 9.19 7.44 8.48
CA PHE A 179 9.58 8.02 7.21
C PHE A 179 10.49 9.21 7.49
N LYS A 180 11.81 9.06 7.30
CA LYS A 180 12.80 10.11 7.59
C LYS A 180 13.07 11.03 6.40
N ASN A 181 12.98 10.48 5.20
CA ASN A 181 13.23 11.18 3.96
C ASN A 181 12.15 10.83 2.94
N ILE A 182 11.50 11.83 2.40
CA ILE A 182 10.44 11.72 1.41
C ILE A 182 10.90 12.45 0.16
N LEU A 183 10.83 11.79 -1.00
CA LEU A 183 11.04 12.39 -2.29
C LEU A 183 9.68 12.56 -2.98
N PHE A 184 9.28 13.80 -3.19
CA PHE A 184 8.10 14.14 -3.98
C PHE A 184 8.52 14.46 -5.41
N ALA A 185 8.20 13.57 -6.34
CA ALA A 185 8.42 13.77 -7.75
C ALA A 185 7.15 14.30 -8.42
N THR A 186 7.27 15.37 -9.21
CA THR A 186 6.12 15.98 -9.90
C THR A 186 6.54 16.49 -11.26
N ASP A 187 5.60 16.40 -12.22
CA ASP A 187 5.69 17.02 -13.55
C ASP A 187 4.98 18.37 -13.62
N PHE A 188 4.48 18.88 -12.48
CA PHE A 188 3.62 20.07 -12.37
C PHE A 188 2.34 20.00 -13.20
N GLY A 189 1.87 18.78 -13.51
CA GLY A 189 0.62 18.55 -14.21
C GLY A 189 -0.64 18.90 -13.41
N LEU A 190 -1.80 18.61 -14.00
CA LEU A 190 -3.08 18.78 -13.33
C LEU A 190 -3.17 17.90 -12.08
N GLY A 191 -3.36 18.51 -10.91
CA GLY A 191 -3.42 17.81 -9.63
C GLY A 191 -2.17 17.95 -8.76
N ALA A 192 -1.05 18.47 -9.31
CA ALA A 192 0.21 18.60 -8.60
C ALA A 192 0.09 19.38 -7.26
N GLU A 193 -0.80 20.38 -7.19
CA GLU A 193 -1.06 21.13 -5.95
C GLU A 193 -1.63 20.23 -4.84
N ARG A 194 -2.59 19.36 -5.17
CA ARG A 194 -3.19 18.42 -4.23
C ARG A 194 -2.18 17.36 -3.79
N GLU A 195 -1.40 16.86 -4.73
CA GLU A 195 -0.36 15.88 -4.47
C GLU A 195 0.75 16.47 -3.58
N ALA A 196 1.16 17.71 -3.85
CA ALA A 196 2.10 18.45 -3.03
C ALA A 196 1.57 18.66 -1.61
N ALA A 197 0.33 19.10 -1.46
CA ALA A 197 -0.30 19.29 -0.16
C ALA A 197 -0.32 17.98 0.65
N TYR A 198 -0.60 16.84 0.00
CA TYR A 198 -0.55 15.52 0.62
C TYR A 198 0.89 15.18 1.06
N ALA A 199 1.88 15.37 0.18
CA ALA A 199 3.28 15.09 0.48
C ALA A 199 3.82 15.95 1.63
N PHE A 200 3.46 17.24 1.67
CA PHE A 200 3.82 18.15 2.75
C PHE A 200 3.19 17.73 4.08
N SER A 201 1.88 17.46 4.11
CA SER A 201 1.18 17.02 5.31
C SER A 201 1.76 15.71 5.85
N PHE A 202 2.03 14.75 4.96
CA PHE A 202 2.62 13.47 5.34
C PHE A 202 4.05 13.64 5.90
N ALA A 203 4.86 14.52 5.29
CA ALA A 203 6.20 14.82 5.78
C ALA A 203 6.18 15.52 7.15
N GLU A 204 5.27 16.46 7.35
CA GLU A 204 5.09 17.15 8.63
C GLU A 204 4.66 16.19 9.74
N GLU A 205 3.67 15.33 9.48
CA GLU A 205 3.18 14.34 10.43
C GLU A 205 4.25 13.33 10.85
N HIS A 206 5.15 12.98 9.94
CA HIS A 206 6.26 12.05 10.20
C HIS A 206 7.56 12.74 10.60
N GLN A 207 7.58 14.09 10.68
CA GLN A 207 8.80 14.88 10.92
C GLN A 207 9.92 14.52 9.95
N ALA A 208 9.54 14.24 8.70
CA ALA A 208 10.44 13.79 7.64
C ALA A 208 11.01 14.96 6.84
N ASN A 209 12.21 14.78 6.29
CA ASN A 209 12.75 15.67 5.28
C ASN A 209 12.00 15.44 3.96
N LEU A 210 11.51 16.51 3.34
CA LEU A 210 10.86 16.46 2.04
C LEU A 210 11.77 17.04 0.96
N THR A 211 12.06 16.25 -0.06
CA THR A 211 12.80 16.69 -1.25
C THR A 211 11.87 16.73 -2.44
N LEU A 212 11.84 17.86 -3.15
CA LEU A 212 11.09 18.02 -4.40
C LEU A 212 11.99 17.69 -5.59
N LEU A 213 11.49 16.86 -6.49
CA LEU A 213 12.11 16.51 -7.77
C LEU A 213 11.19 16.88 -8.93
N HIS A 214 11.74 17.58 -9.90
CA HIS A 214 11.10 17.87 -11.18
C HIS A 214 11.99 17.46 -12.34
#